data_7630431c7b429e534f166333ea8c18a1
#
_entry.id   7630431c7b429e534f166333ea8c18a1
#
_cell.length_a   1.000
_cell.length_b   1.000
_cell.length_c   1.000
_cell.angle_alpha   90.00
_cell.angle_beta   90.00
_cell.angle_gamma   90.00
#
_symmetry.space_group_name_H-M   'P 1'
#
loop_
_entity.id
_entity.type
_entity.pdbx_description
1 polymer ?
#
loop_
_entity_poly.entity_id
_entity_poly.type
_entity_poly.pdbx_seq_one_letter_code
_entity_poly.pdbx_strand_id
1 'polypeptide(L)'
;MKKFRSAGKAEVAKLFARHFKLSEHLKYVKTTPIHIAIGTPGRIKALVEAEDGALKLEKLRYLIIDANYMDGKKRTIFDIPETVRDLFGILGESEVRKRITKDTLKIVFY
;
A
#
# COMPACT_ATOMS: atom_id res chain seq x y z
N MET A 1 12.17 5.85 -11.56
CA MET A 1 11.85 6.56 -10.30
C MET A 1 12.18 8.03 -10.34
N LYS A 2 13.28 8.39 -10.97
CA LYS A 2 13.63 9.81 -11.11
C LYS A 2 12.55 10.61 -11.82
N LYS A 3 11.87 10.01 -12.80
CA LYS A 3 10.80 10.70 -13.51
C LYS A 3 9.69 11.16 -12.59
N PHE A 4 9.30 10.30 -11.63
CA PHE A 4 8.21 10.66 -10.73
C PHE A 4 8.59 11.79 -9.80
N ARG A 5 9.84 11.82 -9.36
CA ARG A 5 10.29 12.86 -8.46
C ARG A 5 10.47 14.20 -9.16
N SER A 6 10.94 14.17 -10.40
CA SER A 6 11.20 15.39 -11.13
C SER A 6 9.94 15.98 -11.75
N ALA A 7 8.92 15.16 -11.94
CA ALA A 7 7.68 15.59 -12.59
C ALA A 7 6.66 16.11 -11.58
N GLY A 8 6.92 17.27 -11.01
CA GLY A 8 5.94 17.91 -10.17
C GLY A 8 5.98 17.53 -8.71
N LYS A 9 7.14 17.20 -8.22
CA LYS A 9 7.34 16.97 -6.78
C LYS A 9 6.60 15.73 -6.25
N ALA A 10 6.43 14.73 -7.11
CA ALA A 10 5.82 13.48 -6.68
C ALA A 10 6.73 12.75 -5.69
N GLU A 11 6.14 12.23 -4.64
CA GLU A 11 6.86 11.53 -3.60
C GLU A 11 6.57 10.04 -3.68
N VAL A 12 7.63 9.22 -3.67
CA VAL A 12 7.49 7.77 -3.61
C VAL A 12 7.75 7.34 -2.16
N ALA A 13 6.70 6.92 -1.49
CA ALA A 13 6.78 6.49 -0.09
C ALA A 13 7.15 5.02 -0.01
N LYS A 14 8.21 4.72 0.72
CA LYS A 14 8.64 3.36 0.96
C LYS A 14 8.20 2.95 2.36
N LEU A 15 7.17 2.14 2.43
CA LEU A 15 6.50 1.81 3.68
C LEU A 15 6.78 0.36 4.09
N PHE A 16 8.04 0.07 4.35
CA PHE A 16 8.46 -1.26 4.76
C PHE A 16 8.66 -1.31 6.27
N ALA A 17 8.03 -2.29 6.91
CA ALA A 17 8.08 -2.45 8.36
C ALA A 17 9.47 -2.79 8.88
N ARG A 18 10.32 -3.31 8.04
CA ARG A 18 11.63 -3.84 8.42
C ARG A 18 12.54 -2.84 9.11
N HIS A 19 12.49 -1.58 8.66
CA HIS A 19 13.43 -0.55 9.13
C HIS A 19 12.78 0.60 9.90
N PHE A 20 11.46 0.64 9.96
CA PHE A 20 10.75 1.78 10.53
C PHE A 20 9.62 1.34 11.42
N LYS A 21 9.44 2.05 12.52
CA LYS A 21 8.30 1.82 13.40
C LYS A 21 7.03 2.36 12.76
N LEU A 22 5.90 1.78 13.14
CA LEU A 22 4.61 2.24 12.62
C LEU A 22 4.39 3.72 12.91
N SER A 23 4.76 4.18 14.10
CA SER A 23 4.60 5.59 14.47
C SER A 23 5.38 6.53 13.55
N GLU A 24 6.55 6.10 13.09
CA GLU A 24 7.34 6.88 12.14
C GLU A 24 6.63 6.99 10.79
N HIS A 25 6.08 5.89 10.30
CA HIS A 25 5.33 5.91 9.05
C HIS A 25 4.05 6.71 9.16
N LEU A 26 3.36 6.62 10.30
CA LEU A 26 2.13 7.39 10.51
C LEU A 26 2.42 8.89 10.41
N LYS A 27 3.48 9.34 11.04
CA LYS A 27 3.88 10.73 10.98
C LYS A 27 4.26 11.14 9.56
N TYR A 28 5.03 10.30 8.89
CA TYR A 28 5.50 10.57 7.53
C TYR A 28 4.34 10.72 6.56
N VAL A 29 3.39 9.78 6.55
CA VAL A 29 2.28 9.83 5.59
C VAL A 29 1.31 10.97 5.88
N LYS A 30 1.22 11.43 7.14
CA LYS A 30 0.36 12.55 7.48
C LYS A 30 0.94 13.89 7.07
N THR A 31 2.25 13.98 6.98
CA THR A 31 2.94 15.26 6.75
C THR A 31 3.52 15.39 5.34
N THR A 32 3.44 14.34 4.54
CA THR A 32 4.09 14.31 3.22
C THR A 32 3.08 13.98 2.14
N PRO A 33 2.99 14.78 1.06
CA PRO A 33 2.16 14.42 -0.08
C PRO A 33 2.71 13.17 -0.74
N ILE A 34 1.88 12.15 -0.90
CA ILE A 34 2.31 10.87 -1.44
C ILE A 34 1.55 10.58 -2.72
N HIS A 35 2.28 10.27 -3.78
CA HIS A 35 1.70 9.90 -5.07
C HIS A 35 1.81 8.40 -5.33
N ILE A 36 2.89 7.79 -4.85
CA ILE A 36 3.12 6.35 -4.98
C ILE A 36 3.60 5.84 -3.63
N ALA A 37 2.97 4.77 -3.15
CA ALA A 37 3.38 4.11 -1.91
C ALA A 37 3.72 2.66 -2.21
N ILE A 38 4.85 2.20 -1.69
CA ILE A 38 5.30 0.83 -1.85
C ILE A 38 5.57 0.27 -0.45
N GLY A 39 5.01 -0.87 -0.15
CA GLY A 39 5.25 -1.47 1.16
C GLY A 39 4.75 -2.89 1.25
N THR A 40 4.99 -3.50 2.40
CA THR A 40 4.48 -4.84 2.67
C THR A 40 3.01 -4.76 3.03
N PRO A 41 2.23 -5.80 2.74
CA PRO A 41 0.78 -5.78 3.03
C PRO A 41 0.45 -5.45 4.48
N GLY A 42 1.18 -6.01 5.43
CA GLY A 42 0.92 -5.75 6.86
C GLY A 42 1.07 -4.29 7.24
N ARG A 43 2.13 -3.64 6.77
CA ARG A 43 2.36 -2.23 7.08
C ARG A 43 1.34 -1.33 6.36
N ILE A 44 1.05 -1.63 5.10
CA ILE A 44 0.03 -0.88 4.35
C ILE A 44 -1.33 -1.00 5.04
N LYS A 45 -1.69 -2.23 5.44
CA LYS A 45 -2.95 -2.45 6.15
C LYS A 45 -3.03 -1.63 7.44
N ALA A 46 -1.95 -1.63 8.22
CA ALA A 46 -1.90 -0.88 9.47
C ALA A 46 -2.07 0.63 9.23
N LEU A 47 -1.49 1.14 8.16
CA LEU A 47 -1.61 2.56 7.84
C LEU A 47 -2.99 2.93 7.32
N VAL A 48 -3.62 2.03 6.58
CA VAL A 48 -4.99 2.23 6.08
C VAL A 48 -5.98 2.20 7.23
N GLU A 49 -5.78 1.27 8.17
CA GLU A 49 -6.69 1.09 9.31
C GLU A 49 -6.43 2.04 10.47
N ALA A 50 -5.38 2.85 10.39
CA ALA A 50 -5.06 3.79 11.45
C ALA A 50 -6.25 4.71 11.71
N GLU A 51 -6.45 5.03 12.98
CA GLU A 51 -7.61 5.79 13.44
C GLU A 51 -7.87 7.06 12.67
N ASP A 52 -6.81 7.77 12.30
CA ASP A 52 -6.92 9.02 11.55
C ASP A 52 -6.92 8.81 10.04
N GLY A 53 -7.01 7.57 9.57
CA GLY A 53 -6.92 7.29 8.15
C GLY A 53 -5.64 7.84 7.56
N ALA A 54 -4.49 7.46 8.16
CA ALA A 54 -3.21 8.06 7.81
C ALA A 54 -2.87 7.92 6.33
N LEU A 55 -3.12 6.75 5.76
CA LEU A 55 -2.92 6.55 4.33
C LEU A 55 -4.27 6.73 3.64
N LYS A 56 -4.42 7.84 2.96
CA LYS A 56 -5.69 8.21 2.35
C LYS A 56 -5.93 7.46 1.05
N LEU A 57 -7.14 6.94 0.90
CA LEU A 57 -7.52 6.13 -0.25
C LEU A 57 -8.42 6.87 -1.25
N GLU A 58 -8.82 8.09 -0.93
CA GLU A 58 -9.81 8.83 -1.72
C GLU A 58 -9.43 9.05 -3.18
N LYS A 59 -8.13 9.20 -3.43
CA LYS A 59 -7.63 9.46 -4.78
C LYS A 59 -6.85 8.29 -5.35
N LEU A 60 -6.91 7.14 -4.69
CA LEU A 60 -6.20 5.95 -5.16
C LEU A 60 -6.85 5.46 -6.45
N ARG A 61 -6.05 5.25 -7.48
CA ARG A 61 -6.54 4.76 -8.79
C ARG A 61 -6.10 3.34 -9.09
N TYR A 62 -4.93 2.97 -8.60
CA TYR A 62 -4.37 1.65 -8.88
C TYR A 62 -3.84 1.02 -7.61
N LEU A 63 -4.18 -0.23 -7.41
CA LEU A 63 -3.57 -1.06 -6.37
C LEU A 63 -2.85 -2.19 -7.10
N ILE A 64 -1.52 -2.14 -7.07
CA ILE A 64 -0.69 -3.09 -7.79
C ILE A 64 -0.14 -4.12 -6.81
N ILE A 65 -0.37 -5.38 -7.11
CA ILE A 65 0.04 -6.49 -6.26
C ILE A 65 1.13 -7.25 -6.99
N ASP A 66 2.32 -7.34 -6.40
CA ASP A 66 3.41 -8.13 -6.97
C ASP A 66 3.19 -9.60 -6.61
N ALA A 67 2.59 -10.32 -7.53
CA ALA A 67 2.26 -11.73 -7.35
C ALA A 67 3.40 -12.66 -7.76
N ASN A 68 4.46 -12.13 -8.35
CA ASN A 68 5.56 -12.93 -8.87
C ASN A 68 6.82 -12.90 -8.03
N TYR A 69 6.96 -11.92 -7.17
CA TYR A 69 8.13 -11.83 -6.32
C TYR A 69 8.21 -13.04 -5.37
N MET A 70 9.36 -13.66 -5.30
CA MET A 70 9.61 -14.76 -4.39
C MET A 70 10.62 -14.37 -3.33
N ASP A 71 10.36 -14.77 -2.08
CA ASP A 71 11.31 -14.55 -0.99
C ASP A 71 12.44 -15.58 -1.05
N GLY A 72 13.32 -15.57 -0.06
CA GLY A 72 14.44 -16.50 0.01
C GLY A 72 14.04 -17.97 0.10
N LYS A 73 12.81 -18.25 0.45
CA LYS A 73 12.26 -19.61 0.49
C LYS A 73 11.40 -19.93 -0.71
N LYS A 74 11.48 -19.12 -1.75
CA LYS A 74 10.72 -19.26 -3.00
C LYS A 74 9.20 -19.19 -2.77
N ARG A 75 8.76 -18.33 -1.84
CA ARG A 75 7.34 -18.13 -1.57
C ARG A 75 6.89 -16.79 -2.12
N THR A 76 5.73 -16.77 -2.76
CA THR A 76 5.08 -15.52 -3.16
C THR A 76 4.23 -15.02 -1.99
N ILE A 77 3.64 -13.83 -2.16
CA ILE A 77 2.75 -13.29 -1.13
C ILE A 77 1.56 -14.21 -0.87
N PHE A 78 1.15 -14.98 -1.87
CA PHE A 78 0.00 -15.90 -1.73
C PHE A 78 0.35 -17.18 -0.99
N ASP A 79 1.64 -17.48 -0.82
CA ASP A 79 2.09 -18.67 -0.10
C ASP A 79 2.26 -18.44 1.40
N ILE A 80 2.14 -17.21 1.84
CA ILE A 80 2.34 -16.83 3.25
C ILE A 80 0.99 -16.43 3.85
N PRO A 81 0.44 -17.23 4.78
CA PRO A 81 -0.91 -16.99 5.31
C PRO A 81 -1.11 -15.57 5.89
N GLU A 82 -0.14 -15.05 6.62
CA GLU A 82 -0.25 -13.72 7.20
C GLU A 82 -0.35 -12.64 6.12
N THR A 83 0.42 -12.80 5.07
CA THR A 83 0.42 -11.86 3.95
C THR A 83 -0.90 -11.88 3.21
N VAL A 84 -1.44 -13.08 2.98
CA VAL A 84 -2.75 -13.24 2.34
C VAL A 84 -3.83 -12.57 3.18
N ARG A 85 -3.80 -12.79 4.48
CA ARG A 85 -4.76 -12.20 5.41
C ARG A 85 -4.70 -10.68 5.36
N ASP A 86 -3.50 -10.12 5.38
CA ASP A 86 -3.32 -8.67 5.35
C ASP A 86 -3.79 -8.08 4.02
N LEU A 87 -3.50 -8.76 2.92
CA LEU A 87 -3.94 -8.32 1.61
C LEU A 87 -5.45 -8.30 1.53
N PHE A 88 -6.13 -9.36 1.97
CA PHE A 88 -7.58 -9.40 1.97
C PHE A 88 -8.16 -8.37 2.94
N GLY A 89 -7.46 -8.06 4.02
CA GLY A 89 -7.86 -6.99 4.92
C GLY A 89 -7.87 -5.63 4.22
N ILE A 90 -6.86 -5.36 3.40
CA ILE A 90 -6.81 -4.13 2.61
C ILE A 90 -7.95 -4.10 1.60
N LEU A 91 -8.13 -5.19 0.85
CA LEU A 91 -9.17 -5.27 -0.17
C LEU A 91 -10.58 -5.20 0.43
N GLY A 92 -10.72 -5.61 1.70
CA GLY A 92 -12.00 -5.58 2.39
C GLY A 92 -12.34 -4.24 3.01
N GLU A 93 -11.41 -3.27 3.01
CA GLU A 93 -11.70 -1.93 3.51
C GLU A 93 -12.87 -1.33 2.74
N SER A 94 -13.80 -0.72 3.46
CA SER A 94 -15.02 -0.21 2.84
C SER A 94 -14.74 0.78 1.71
N GLU A 95 -13.75 1.65 1.90
CA GLU A 95 -13.42 2.64 0.87
C GLU A 95 -12.81 1.97 -0.36
N VAL A 96 -11.98 0.95 -0.17
CA VAL A 96 -11.39 0.19 -1.28
C VAL A 96 -12.49 -0.52 -2.06
N ARG A 97 -13.36 -1.25 -1.36
CA ARG A 97 -14.46 -1.99 -1.99
C ARG A 97 -15.41 -1.07 -2.75
N LYS A 98 -15.74 0.05 -2.15
CA LYS A 98 -16.63 1.05 -2.75
C LYS A 98 -16.04 1.56 -4.06
N ARG A 99 -14.77 1.86 -4.09
CA ARG A 99 -14.11 2.38 -5.28
C ARG A 99 -13.92 1.35 -6.36
N ILE A 100 -13.69 0.09 -5.98
CA ILE A 100 -13.63 -1.00 -6.95
C ILE A 100 -15.00 -1.16 -7.60
N THR A 101 -16.06 -1.15 -6.80
CA THR A 101 -17.43 -1.29 -7.30
C THR A 101 -17.80 -0.17 -8.28
N LYS A 102 -17.34 1.06 -8.00
CA LYS A 102 -17.60 2.20 -8.87
C LYS A 102 -16.63 2.31 -10.05
N ASP A 103 -15.74 1.33 -10.20
CA ASP A 103 -14.72 1.31 -11.25
C ASP A 103 -13.79 2.52 -11.24
N THR A 104 -13.55 3.08 -10.06
CA THR A 104 -12.61 4.19 -9.90
C THR A 104 -11.26 3.73 -9.36
N LEU A 105 -11.17 2.48 -8.97
CA LEU A 105 -9.94 1.86 -8.49
C LEU A 105 -9.75 0.53 -9.21
N LYS A 106 -8.60 0.33 -9.80
CA LYS A 106 -8.28 -0.92 -10.50
C LYS A 106 -7.21 -1.69 -9.74
N ILE A 107 -7.41 -3.01 -9.68
CA ILE A 107 -6.43 -3.91 -9.06
C ILE A 107 -5.64 -4.57 -10.18
N VAL A 108 -4.32 -4.48 -10.08
CA VAL A 108 -3.41 -5.03 -11.08
C VAL A 108 -2.50 -6.04 -10.41
N PHE A 109 -2.43 -7.23 -10.98
CA PHE A 109 -1.47 -8.25 -10.55
C PHE A 109 -0.26 -8.20 -11.48
N TYR A 110 0.87 -8.02 -10.88
CA TYR A 110 2.11 -7.89 -11.64
C TYR A 110 2.87 -9.21 -11.68
#